data_c2294086779822d264e326f6dc5befb6
#
_entry.id   c2294086779822d264e326f6dc5befb6
#
_cell.length_a   1.000
_cell.length_b   1.000
_cell.length_c   1.000
_cell.angle_alpha   90.00
_cell.angle_beta   90.00
_cell.angle_gamma   90.00
#
_symmetry.space_group_name_H-M   'P 1'
#
loop_
_entity.id
_entity.type
_entity.pdbx_description
1 polymer ?
#
loop_
_entity_poly.entity_id
_entity_poly.type
_entity_poly.pdbx_seq_one_letter_code
_entity_poly.pdbx_strand_id
1 'polypeptide(L)'
;MIRWVVYSLCSAGCFAAINPNDALSGWPEVHPPLNFKPKLPLPRGGLPPFHAPALQSPIDIRFSSAAKVILPPLEFEDLLNDGVRIIMRNTGTTVQFDVADNSVVRPTLMGGPLARHGVFQFSNLHVHWGTQDVLGGEHKVNSRRFAVEGHCVHFNTKYKTLEEAEKHEDGLSVVTFFAKAGNVDNPKLERLISLLPSIRYPNTSVSLTARDSLDWFADIGEPTNYFTYPGSLTTAPFTENVFWIIYPRPMFVSSRQVEAFRNLLSNELVENRVNARTVQPFNDRPLIYSV
;
A
#
# COMPACT_ATOMS: atom_id res chain seq x y z
N MET A 1 12.04 21.57 13.09
CA MET A 1 10.64 21.12 13.31
C MET A 1 9.77 21.83 12.29
N ILE A 2 9.69 21.30 11.06
CA ILE A 2 8.89 21.88 9.96
C ILE A 2 7.78 20.87 9.66
N ARG A 3 6.56 21.24 10.07
CA ARG A 3 5.34 20.51 9.70
C ARG A 3 5.06 20.81 8.23
N TRP A 4 5.09 19.79 7.38
CA TRP A 4 4.68 19.89 5.99
C TRP A 4 3.17 19.69 5.89
N VAL A 5 2.47 20.82 5.76
CA VAL A 5 1.14 20.83 5.16
C VAL A 5 1.38 20.99 3.67
N VAL A 6 1.10 19.96 2.90
CA VAL A 6 1.27 20.00 1.44
C VAL A 6 0.17 20.85 0.84
N TYR A 7 0.43 22.13 0.61
CA TYR A 7 -0.35 22.94 -0.33
C TYR A 7 0.22 22.74 -1.73
N SER A 8 -0.60 22.19 -2.60
CA SER A 8 -0.33 22.10 -4.05
C SER A 8 -0.21 23.48 -4.63
N LEU A 9 0.99 23.88 -5.05
CA LEU A 9 1.19 25.00 -5.98
C LEU A 9 1.18 24.43 -7.40
N CYS A 10 0.08 24.68 -8.08
CA CYS A 10 -0.13 24.38 -9.50
C CYS A 10 0.71 25.33 -10.35
N SER A 11 1.79 24.85 -10.99
CA SER A 11 2.44 25.55 -12.11
C SER A 11 1.82 25.03 -13.42
N ALA A 12 1.26 25.95 -14.19
CA ALA A 12 0.59 25.69 -15.45
C ALA A 12 1.57 25.18 -16.52
N GLY A 13 1.44 23.91 -16.87
CA GLY A 13 2.00 23.32 -18.08
C GLY A 13 0.93 22.45 -18.73
N CYS A 14 0.64 22.69 -20.03
CA CYS A 14 -0.38 22.00 -20.81
C CYS A 14 -0.19 20.49 -20.79
N PHE A 15 -0.89 19.79 -19.90
CA PHE A 15 -1.19 18.38 -20.03
C PHE A 15 -2.67 18.27 -20.39
N ALA A 16 -3.00 17.43 -21.38
CA ALA A 16 -4.37 17.02 -21.62
C ALA A 16 -4.83 16.36 -20.32
N ALA A 17 -5.63 17.09 -19.55
CA ALA A 17 -6.14 16.63 -18.28
C ALA A 17 -7.01 15.40 -18.53
N ILE A 18 -6.54 14.24 -18.13
CA ILE A 18 -7.41 13.08 -17.93
C ILE A 18 -8.39 13.55 -16.86
N ASN A 19 -9.66 13.66 -17.23
CA ASN A 19 -10.71 14.10 -16.32
C ASN A 19 -10.68 13.19 -15.07
N PRO A 20 -10.47 13.72 -13.85
CA PRO A 20 -10.48 12.91 -12.63
C PRO A 20 -11.74 12.07 -12.46
N ASN A 21 -12.85 12.50 -13.10
CA ASN A 21 -14.12 11.79 -13.10
C ASN A 21 -14.12 10.53 -13.99
N ASP A 22 -13.23 10.44 -15.01
CA ASP A 22 -13.12 9.21 -15.82
C ASP A 22 -12.43 8.08 -15.05
N ALA A 23 -11.58 8.40 -14.08
CA ALA A 23 -10.97 7.45 -13.16
C ALA A 23 -12.00 6.78 -12.26
N LEU A 24 -13.11 7.47 -11.98
CA LEU A 24 -14.18 7.06 -11.10
C LEU A 24 -15.42 6.58 -11.84
N SER A 25 -15.42 6.52 -13.19
CA SER A 25 -16.55 6.01 -13.95
C SER A 25 -16.86 4.56 -13.53
N GLY A 26 -17.99 4.39 -12.85
CA GLY A 26 -18.42 3.11 -12.26
C GLY A 26 -18.08 2.92 -10.77
N TRP A 27 -17.53 3.94 -10.09
CA TRP A 27 -17.48 3.99 -8.64
C TRP A 27 -18.78 4.59 -8.11
N PRO A 28 -19.39 4.03 -7.06
CA PRO A 28 -20.55 4.64 -6.45
C PRO A 28 -20.17 6.01 -5.89
N GLU A 29 -20.94 7.05 -6.24
CA GLU A 29 -20.86 8.31 -5.53
C GLU A 29 -21.13 8.05 -4.05
N VAL A 30 -20.16 8.39 -3.21
CA VAL A 30 -20.27 8.18 -1.76
C VAL A 30 -21.06 9.33 -1.17
N HIS A 31 -22.39 9.31 -1.34
CA HIS A 31 -23.27 10.16 -0.56
C HIS A 31 -23.45 9.53 0.83
N PRO A 32 -23.24 10.30 1.92
CA PRO A 32 -23.48 9.77 3.25
C PRO A 32 -24.98 9.40 3.39
N PRO A 33 -25.32 8.17 3.81
CA PRO A 33 -26.68 7.90 4.21
C PRO A 33 -26.98 8.72 5.46
N LEU A 34 -27.97 9.58 5.38
CA LEU A 34 -28.57 10.33 6.51
C LEU A 34 -29.13 9.31 7.51
N ASN A 35 -28.47 9.02 8.61
CA ASN A 35 -28.86 8.12 9.71
C ASN A 35 -28.09 6.78 9.83
N PHE A 36 -26.78 6.78 9.73
CA PHE A 36 -26.02 5.62 10.18
C PHE A 36 -25.59 5.80 11.64
N LYS A 37 -26.24 5.06 12.57
CA LYS A 37 -25.69 4.85 13.91
C LYS A 37 -24.62 3.77 13.81
N PRO A 38 -23.36 4.03 14.17
CA PRO A 38 -22.33 3.01 14.15
C PRO A 38 -22.74 1.87 15.10
N LYS A 39 -22.86 0.66 14.57
CA LYS A 39 -23.33 -0.51 15.30
C LYS A 39 -22.27 -1.14 16.22
N LEU A 40 -21.02 -0.64 16.17
CA LEU A 40 -19.94 -1.21 16.98
C LEU A 40 -19.06 -0.11 17.57
N PRO A 41 -18.92 -0.05 18.91
CA PRO A 41 -17.78 0.62 19.52
C PRO A 41 -16.50 -0.10 19.08
N LEU A 42 -15.43 0.66 18.82
CA LEU A 42 -14.09 0.08 18.64
C LEU A 42 -13.82 -0.86 19.83
N PRO A 43 -13.36 -2.10 19.62
CA PRO A 43 -13.09 -3.02 20.71
C PRO A 43 -12.14 -2.36 21.71
N ARG A 44 -12.55 -2.26 22.96
CA ARG A 44 -11.66 -1.92 24.05
C ARG A 44 -10.82 -3.17 24.34
N GLY A 45 -9.58 -3.20 23.84
CA GLY A 45 -8.59 -4.20 24.24
C GLY A 45 -8.71 -5.53 23.53
N GLY A 46 -7.62 -5.94 22.91
CA GLY A 46 -7.32 -7.31 22.50
C GLY A 46 -8.11 -7.84 21.32
N LEU A 47 -7.41 -8.55 20.47
CA LEU A 47 -8.00 -9.43 19.46
C LEU A 47 -8.87 -10.50 20.18
N PRO A 48 -9.92 -11.01 19.51
CA PRO A 48 -10.83 -12.00 20.10
C PRO A 48 -10.11 -13.32 20.44
N PRO A 49 -10.64 -14.12 21.39
CA PRO A 49 -10.00 -15.33 21.88
C PRO A 49 -9.86 -16.40 20.79
N PHE A 50 -8.98 -17.35 21.03
CA PHE A 50 -8.40 -18.42 20.21
C PHE A 50 -9.33 -19.27 19.29
N HIS A 51 -10.61 -18.96 19.19
CA HIS A 51 -11.59 -19.58 18.27
C HIS A 51 -12.25 -18.57 17.33
N ALA A 52 -11.70 -17.36 17.22
CA ALA A 52 -12.17 -16.40 16.24
C ALA A 52 -11.86 -16.90 14.81
N PRO A 53 -12.73 -16.62 13.83
CA PRO A 53 -12.45 -16.93 12.44
C PRO A 53 -11.14 -16.26 12.02
N ALA A 54 -10.33 -16.97 11.20
CA ALA A 54 -9.04 -16.51 10.75
C ALA A 54 -9.10 -15.11 10.11
N LEU A 55 -8.13 -14.24 10.46
CA LEU A 55 -8.04 -12.86 9.97
C LEU A 55 -7.13 -12.76 8.73
N GLN A 56 -7.19 -13.71 7.84
CA GLN A 56 -6.32 -13.79 6.68
C GLN A 56 -6.55 -12.68 5.67
N SER A 57 -5.47 -12.24 5.00
CA SER A 57 -5.44 -11.25 3.92
C SER A 57 -4.89 -11.87 2.64
N PRO A 58 -5.20 -11.31 1.45
CA PRO A 58 -6.04 -10.14 1.16
C PRO A 58 -7.55 -10.44 1.20
N ILE A 59 -8.40 -9.40 1.16
CA ILE A 59 -9.87 -9.53 1.13
C ILE A 59 -10.50 -8.78 -0.05
N ASP A 60 -11.80 -9.04 -0.30
CA ASP A 60 -12.62 -8.20 -1.18
C ASP A 60 -13.26 -7.07 -0.36
N ILE A 61 -12.72 -5.87 -0.47
CA ILE A 61 -13.19 -4.66 0.22
C ILE A 61 -14.50 -4.20 -0.42
N ARG A 62 -15.56 -4.15 0.37
CA ARG A 62 -16.87 -3.70 -0.06
C ARG A 62 -17.22 -2.37 0.61
N PHE A 63 -17.45 -1.30 -0.17
CA PHE A 63 -17.90 -0.03 0.37
C PHE A 63 -19.20 -0.16 1.18
N SER A 64 -20.09 -1.05 0.74
CA SER A 64 -21.37 -1.33 1.42
C SER A 64 -21.22 -1.99 2.79
N SER A 65 -20.08 -2.64 3.05
CA SER A 65 -19.79 -3.34 4.32
C SER A 65 -18.94 -2.51 5.27
N ALA A 66 -18.44 -1.35 4.83
CA ALA A 66 -17.57 -0.51 5.62
C ALA A 66 -18.36 0.48 6.50
N ALA A 67 -17.99 0.56 7.77
CA ALA A 67 -18.46 1.62 8.66
C ALA A 67 -17.67 2.90 8.36
N LYS A 68 -18.37 4.02 8.14
CA LYS A 68 -17.72 5.33 8.01
C LYS A 68 -17.38 5.88 9.37
N VAL A 69 -16.14 6.25 9.58
CA VAL A 69 -15.64 6.79 10.86
C VAL A 69 -14.66 7.92 10.58
N ILE A 70 -14.71 8.97 11.36
CA ILE A 70 -13.66 9.99 11.38
C ILE A 70 -12.54 9.45 12.28
N LEU A 71 -11.40 9.16 11.67
CA LEU A 71 -10.16 8.80 12.38
C LEU A 71 -9.22 10.01 12.43
N PRO A 72 -8.29 10.08 13.40
CA PRO A 72 -7.19 11.03 13.31
C PRO A 72 -6.50 10.94 11.95
N PRO A 73 -6.00 12.04 11.37
CA PRO A 73 -5.31 11.97 10.09
C PRO A 73 -4.09 11.04 10.17
N LEU A 74 -3.76 10.38 9.05
CA LEU A 74 -2.48 9.69 8.90
C LEU A 74 -1.37 10.73 8.71
N GLU A 75 -0.26 10.53 9.37
CA GLU A 75 0.91 11.38 9.31
C GLU A 75 2.12 10.53 8.84
N PHE A 76 2.64 10.87 7.64
CA PHE A 76 3.87 10.30 7.09
C PHE A 76 5.00 11.28 7.32
N GLU A 77 6.03 10.87 8.06
CA GLU A 77 7.22 11.70 8.28
C GLU A 77 8.40 11.13 7.50
N ASP A 78 9.23 12.01 7.01
CA ASP A 78 10.51 11.73 6.36
C ASP A 78 10.47 10.85 5.11
N LEU A 79 9.30 10.54 4.54
CA LEU A 79 9.17 9.63 3.39
C LEU A 79 10.00 10.09 2.17
N LEU A 80 10.04 11.39 1.91
CA LEU A 80 10.81 12.00 0.80
C LEU A 80 12.01 12.83 1.28
N ASN A 81 12.50 12.56 2.51
CA ASN A 81 13.66 13.24 3.06
C ASN A 81 14.93 12.88 2.27
N ASP A 82 15.75 13.89 1.97
CA ASP A 82 16.96 13.72 1.16
C ASP A 82 18.04 12.86 1.87
N GLY A 83 17.91 12.64 3.19
CA GLY A 83 18.74 11.71 3.97
C GLY A 83 18.35 10.24 3.82
N VAL A 84 17.19 9.93 3.18
CA VAL A 84 16.74 8.56 2.94
C VAL A 84 17.34 8.05 1.64
N ARG A 85 17.97 6.87 1.70
CA ARG A 85 18.45 6.11 0.54
C ARG A 85 17.64 4.83 0.42
N ILE A 86 17.24 4.51 -0.79
CA ILE A 86 16.43 3.32 -1.10
C ILE A 86 17.25 2.34 -1.94
N ILE A 87 17.16 1.08 -1.59
CA ILE A 87 17.68 -0.03 -2.38
C ILE A 87 16.48 -0.71 -3.05
N MET A 88 16.38 -0.60 -4.36
CA MET A 88 15.41 -1.35 -5.16
C MET A 88 16.06 -2.66 -5.60
N ARG A 89 15.44 -3.78 -5.30
CA ARG A 89 15.97 -5.10 -5.65
C ARG A 89 14.90 -6.05 -6.19
N ASN A 90 15.34 -6.98 -7.03
CA ASN A 90 14.58 -8.16 -7.40
C ASN A 90 14.88 -9.27 -6.37
N THR A 91 13.87 -9.66 -5.57
CA THR A 91 14.02 -10.74 -4.58
C THR A 91 13.85 -12.14 -5.20
N GLY A 92 13.54 -12.22 -6.51
CA GLY A 92 13.13 -13.45 -7.20
C GLY A 92 11.65 -13.78 -7.05
N THR A 93 10.92 -13.05 -6.18
CA THR A 93 9.48 -13.17 -6.03
C THR A 93 8.76 -11.83 -6.25
N THR A 94 9.41 -10.72 -5.95
CA THR A 94 8.88 -9.36 -6.13
C THR A 94 10.00 -8.35 -6.35
N VAL A 95 9.63 -7.13 -6.73
CA VAL A 95 10.47 -5.94 -6.57
C VAL A 95 10.24 -5.37 -5.19
N GLN A 96 11.33 -5.23 -4.44
CA GLN A 96 11.31 -4.70 -3.08
C GLN A 96 12.19 -3.46 -2.96
N PHE A 97 11.73 -2.50 -2.17
CA PHE A 97 12.39 -1.24 -1.87
C PHE A 97 12.65 -1.19 -0.37
N ASP A 98 13.90 -1.21 0.00
CA ASP A 98 14.34 -1.16 1.40
C ASP A 98 15.02 0.17 1.68
N VAL A 99 14.92 0.67 2.92
CA VAL A 99 15.74 1.79 3.35
C VAL A 99 17.16 1.28 3.60
N ALA A 100 18.13 1.86 2.89
CA ALA A 100 19.54 1.47 3.04
C ALA A 100 20.06 1.73 4.47
N ASP A 101 20.97 0.90 4.93
CA ASP A 101 21.54 0.99 6.29
C ASP A 101 22.25 2.32 6.57
N ASN A 102 22.82 2.94 5.54
CA ASN A 102 23.49 4.24 5.63
C ASN A 102 22.52 5.44 5.54
N SER A 103 21.22 5.22 5.56
CA SER A 103 20.25 6.32 5.64
C SER A 103 20.31 7.01 7.00
N VAL A 104 20.35 8.33 6.98
CA VAL A 104 20.44 9.16 8.19
C VAL A 104 19.13 9.20 8.96
N VAL A 105 18.01 9.09 8.23
CA VAL A 105 16.64 9.08 8.76
C VAL A 105 15.88 7.85 8.26
N ARG A 106 14.87 7.48 9.01
CA ARG A 106 13.94 6.39 8.67
C ARG A 106 12.53 6.95 8.57
N PRO A 107 11.83 6.76 7.45
CA PRO A 107 10.43 7.19 7.33
C PRO A 107 9.55 6.55 8.39
N THR A 108 8.57 7.33 8.88
CA THR A 108 7.63 6.85 9.90
C THR A 108 6.18 7.16 9.53
N LEU A 109 5.28 6.44 10.16
CA LEU A 109 3.83 6.54 10.02
C LEU A 109 3.17 6.54 11.40
N MET A 110 2.20 7.43 11.60
CA MET A 110 1.36 7.48 12.80
C MET A 110 -0.04 7.98 12.47
N GLY A 111 -0.92 8.06 13.47
CA GLY A 111 -2.30 8.53 13.27
C GLY A 111 -3.24 7.45 12.75
N GLY A 112 -4.38 7.82 12.20
CA GLY A 112 -5.39 6.90 11.70
C GLY A 112 -5.75 5.79 12.70
N PRO A 113 -5.81 4.53 12.24
CA PRO A 113 -6.03 3.38 13.12
C PRO A 113 -4.88 3.14 14.10
N LEU A 114 -3.70 3.73 13.85
CA LEU A 114 -2.49 3.56 14.64
C LEU A 114 -2.38 4.57 15.81
N ALA A 115 -3.28 5.54 15.92
CA ALA A 115 -3.19 6.68 16.86
C ALA A 115 -2.98 6.28 18.33
N ARG A 116 -3.37 5.05 18.72
CA ARG A 116 -3.20 4.53 20.08
C ARG A 116 -2.05 3.54 20.22
N HIS A 117 -1.36 3.23 19.12
CA HIS A 117 -0.30 2.21 19.06
C HIS A 117 1.10 2.80 18.95
N GLY A 118 1.19 4.12 18.72
CA GLY A 118 2.46 4.86 18.65
C GLY A 118 2.97 5.05 17.23
N VAL A 119 4.29 5.04 17.09
CA VAL A 119 4.99 5.30 15.82
C VAL A 119 5.38 4.00 15.15
N PHE A 120 5.12 3.91 13.85
CA PHE A 120 5.51 2.79 13.00
C PHE A 120 6.59 3.23 12.02
N GLN A 121 7.70 2.51 11.98
CA GLN A 121 8.81 2.78 11.09
C GLN A 121 8.65 2.00 9.79
N PHE A 122 8.88 2.66 8.65
CA PHE A 122 8.93 2.01 7.34
C PHE A 122 10.02 0.93 7.32
N SER A 123 9.63 -0.27 6.90
CA SER A 123 10.50 -1.42 6.69
C SER A 123 10.85 -1.59 5.21
N ASN A 124 9.83 -1.86 4.39
CA ASN A 124 10.00 -2.04 2.96
C ASN A 124 8.71 -1.69 2.20
N LEU A 125 8.85 -1.45 0.91
CA LEU A 125 7.76 -1.47 -0.06
C LEU A 125 8.00 -2.65 -1.00
N HIS A 126 6.99 -3.45 -1.26
CA HIS A 126 7.04 -4.47 -2.31
C HIS A 126 5.77 -4.45 -3.16
N VAL A 127 5.86 -5.09 -4.34
CA VAL A 127 4.88 -4.89 -5.40
C VAL A 127 4.32 -6.24 -5.87
N HIS A 128 3.00 -6.30 -6.05
CA HIS A 128 2.28 -7.45 -6.59
C HIS A 128 1.72 -7.14 -7.98
N TRP A 129 1.82 -8.09 -8.89
CA TRP A 129 1.30 -8.02 -10.25
C TRP A 129 0.78 -9.38 -10.72
N GLY A 130 0.11 -9.42 -11.85
CA GLY A 130 -0.43 -10.63 -12.43
C GLY A 130 -0.18 -10.74 -13.94
N THR A 131 -0.57 -11.84 -14.52
CA THR A 131 -0.41 -12.11 -15.95
C THR A 131 -1.20 -11.15 -16.85
N GLN A 132 -2.22 -10.49 -16.31
CA GLN A 132 -3.10 -9.56 -17.01
C GLN A 132 -3.29 -8.28 -16.19
N ASP A 133 -3.55 -7.17 -16.86
CA ASP A 133 -3.71 -5.84 -16.24
C ASP A 133 -4.94 -5.70 -15.32
N VAL A 134 -5.81 -6.68 -15.30
CA VAL A 134 -7.01 -6.73 -14.44
C VAL A 134 -6.91 -7.81 -13.34
N LEU A 135 -5.77 -8.48 -13.19
CA LEU A 135 -5.59 -9.61 -12.26
C LEU A 135 -4.35 -9.47 -11.35
N GLY A 136 -3.72 -8.28 -11.30
CA GLY A 136 -2.43 -8.12 -10.63
C GLY A 136 -2.51 -7.88 -9.12
N GLY A 137 -3.52 -7.16 -8.67
CA GLY A 137 -3.66 -6.85 -7.25
C GLY A 137 -4.08 -8.06 -6.41
N GLU A 138 -3.68 -8.07 -5.15
CA GLU A 138 -4.08 -9.08 -4.17
C GLU A 138 -5.48 -8.80 -3.61
N HIS A 139 -5.71 -7.59 -3.09
CA HIS A 139 -7.04 -7.16 -2.67
C HIS A 139 -7.97 -6.92 -3.87
N LYS A 140 -9.27 -7.03 -3.61
CA LYS A 140 -10.30 -6.53 -4.49
C LYS A 140 -10.98 -5.33 -3.85
N VAL A 141 -11.45 -4.41 -4.68
CA VAL A 141 -12.32 -3.31 -4.25
C VAL A 141 -13.61 -3.41 -5.06
N ASN A 142 -14.74 -3.66 -4.38
CA ASN A 142 -16.03 -3.96 -5.01
C ASN A 142 -15.90 -5.03 -6.11
N SER A 143 -15.23 -6.15 -5.79
CA SER A 143 -14.95 -7.30 -6.69
C SER A 143 -14.03 -7.02 -7.87
N ARG A 144 -13.42 -5.84 -7.97
CA ARG A 144 -12.46 -5.50 -9.04
C ARG A 144 -11.04 -5.62 -8.53
N ARG A 145 -10.13 -6.13 -9.34
CA ARG A 145 -8.68 -6.08 -9.14
C ARG A 145 -8.05 -5.02 -10.01
N PHE A 146 -6.84 -4.64 -9.66
CA PHE A 146 -6.01 -3.69 -10.40
C PHE A 146 -4.81 -4.40 -11.04
N ALA A 147 -4.06 -3.67 -11.87
CA ALA A 147 -2.90 -4.22 -12.56
C ALA A 147 -1.74 -4.48 -11.61
N VAL A 148 -1.58 -3.58 -10.63
CA VAL A 148 -0.51 -3.62 -9.64
C VAL A 148 -1.10 -3.25 -8.28
N GLU A 149 -0.56 -3.87 -7.24
CA GLU A 149 -0.78 -3.50 -5.84
C GLU A 149 0.55 -3.39 -5.14
N GLY A 150 0.74 -2.30 -4.40
CA GLY A 150 1.96 -2.08 -3.62
C GLY A 150 1.66 -2.06 -2.13
N HIS A 151 2.57 -2.64 -1.36
CA HIS A 151 2.51 -2.78 0.08
C HIS A 151 3.68 -2.08 0.76
N CYS A 152 3.41 -0.96 1.44
CA CYS A 152 4.37 -0.29 2.31
C CYS A 152 4.28 -0.88 3.70
N VAL A 153 5.19 -1.75 4.06
CA VAL A 153 5.25 -2.42 5.37
C VAL A 153 5.91 -1.51 6.38
N HIS A 154 5.28 -1.36 7.54
CA HIS A 154 5.80 -0.63 8.68
C HIS A 154 5.74 -1.50 9.93
N PHE A 155 6.70 -1.36 10.83
CA PHE A 155 6.70 -2.05 12.11
C PHE A 155 6.63 -1.06 13.28
N ASN A 156 5.97 -1.44 14.36
CA ASN A 156 5.82 -0.64 15.55
C ASN A 156 7.17 -0.50 16.27
N THR A 157 7.66 0.74 16.39
CA THR A 157 8.99 1.06 16.92
C THR A 157 9.21 0.64 18.38
N LYS A 158 8.13 0.40 19.15
CA LYS A 158 8.24 -0.09 20.52
C LYS A 158 8.91 -1.47 20.60
N TYR A 159 8.89 -2.25 19.49
CA TYR A 159 9.51 -3.56 19.39
C TYR A 159 10.92 -3.53 18.80
N LYS A 160 11.42 -2.36 18.38
CA LYS A 160 12.78 -2.08 17.90
C LYS A 160 13.16 -2.71 16.56
N THR A 161 12.72 -3.91 16.23
CA THR A 161 12.99 -4.59 14.95
C THR A 161 11.71 -5.14 14.34
N LEU A 162 11.72 -5.38 13.02
CA LEU A 162 10.62 -6.00 12.29
C LEU A 162 10.34 -7.40 12.84
N GLU A 163 11.39 -8.21 13.02
CA GLU A 163 11.28 -9.60 13.47
C GLU A 163 10.67 -9.72 14.88
N GLU A 164 10.93 -8.74 15.74
CA GLU A 164 10.29 -8.73 17.06
C GLU A 164 8.85 -8.25 16.95
N ALA A 165 8.58 -7.21 16.13
CA ALA A 165 7.24 -6.69 15.91
C ALA A 165 6.29 -7.75 15.32
N GLU A 166 6.77 -8.62 14.42
CA GLU A 166 5.99 -9.72 13.84
C GLU A 166 5.41 -10.71 14.86
N LYS A 167 5.92 -10.73 16.08
CA LYS A 167 5.44 -11.62 17.16
C LYS A 167 4.30 -11.01 17.98
N HIS A 168 3.94 -9.76 17.71
CA HIS A 168 2.98 -9.00 18.51
C HIS A 168 1.77 -8.57 17.69
N GLU A 169 0.58 -8.60 18.31
CA GLU A 169 -0.71 -8.32 17.66
C GLU A 169 -0.82 -6.90 17.06
N ASP A 170 -0.11 -5.92 17.62
CA ASP A 170 -0.03 -4.55 17.13
C ASP A 170 1.34 -4.20 16.54
N GLY A 171 2.01 -5.22 16.02
CA GLY A 171 3.38 -5.09 15.55
C GLY A 171 3.51 -4.47 14.17
N LEU A 172 2.55 -4.69 13.28
CA LEU A 172 2.68 -4.33 11.87
C LEU A 172 1.55 -3.43 11.38
N SER A 173 1.90 -2.56 10.44
CA SER A 173 0.94 -1.84 9.60
C SER A 173 1.37 -1.90 8.14
N VAL A 174 0.42 -2.11 7.24
CA VAL A 174 0.69 -2.13 5.80
C VAL A 174 -0.20 -1.09 5.12
N VAL A 175 0.44 -0.11 4.48
CA VAL A 175 -0.23 0.86 3.61
C VAL A 175 -0.24 0.32 2.19
N THR A 176 -1.44 0.25 1.61
CA THR A 176 -1.67 -0.35 0.29
C THR A 176 -2.17 0.69 -0.70
N PHE A 177 -1.65 0.61 -1.90
CA PHE A 177 -2.08 1.40 -3.04
C PHE A 177 -2.23 0.51 -4.27
N PHE A 178 -3.02 0.99 -5.24
CA PHE A 178 -3.29 0.28 -6.48
C PHE A 178 -2.82 1.07 -7.70
N ALA A 179 -2.49 0.35 -8.78
CA ALA A 179 -2.29 0.94 -10.08
C ALA A 179 -3.24 0.33 -11.12
N LYS A 180 -3.92 1.19 -11.87
CA LYS A 180 -4.79 0.83 -12.99
C LYS A 180 -4.04 1.04 -14.30
N ALA A 181 -3.93 -0.01 -15.09
CA ALA A 181 -3.28 0.04 -16.38
C ALA A 181 -4.14 0.74 -17.45
N GLY A 182 -3.48 1.45 -18.33
CA GLY A 182 -4.04 2.15 -19.48
C GLY A 182 -3.01 2.33 -20.59
N ASN A 183 -3.22 3.32 -21.44
CA ASN A 183 -2.36 3.56 -22.61
C ASN A 183 -1.31 4.66 -22.39
N VAL A 184 -1.34 5.36 -21.25
CA VAL A 184 -0.48 6.52 -20.99
C VAL A 184 0.48 6.19 -19.86
N ASP A 185 1.77 6.45 -20.09
CA ASP A 185 2.80 6.26 -19.08
C ASP A 185 2.63 7.26 -17.93
N ASN A 186 2.88 6.78 -16.72
CA ASN A 186 3.01 7.63 -15.56
C ASN A 186 4.45 8.18 -15.50
N PRO A 187 4.65 9.49 -15.72
CA PRO A 187 5.99 10.07 -15.78
C PRO A 187 6.75 9.99 -14.46
N LYS A 188 6.06 9.95 -13.32
CA LYS A 188 6.70 9.81 -12.00
C LYS A 188 7.30 8.42 -11.76
N LEU A 189 6.82 7.40 -12.49
CA LEU A 189 7.37 6.06 -12.42
C LEU A 189 8.46 5.79 -13.44
N GLU A 190 8.66 6.66 -14.42
CA GLU A 190 9.55 6.36 -15.56
C GLU A 190 11.00 6.11 -15.13
N ARG A 191 11.50 6.86 -14.13
CA ARG A 191 12.84 6.63 -13.58
C ARG A 191 12.97 5.22 -12.98
N LEU A 192 11.98 4.80 -12.20
CA LEU A 192 11.92 3.47 -11.60
C LEU A 192 11.84 2.37 -12.68
N ILE A 193 10.93 2.54 -13.64
CA ILE A 193 10.71 1.59 -14.73
C ILE A 193 11.98 1.43 -15.58
N SER A 194 12.70 2.52 -15.86
CA SER A 194 13.95 2.49 -16.63
C SER A 194 15.07 1.70 -15.96
N LEU A 195 15.01 1.49 -14.65
CA LEU A 195 16.00 0.73 -13.88
C LEU A 195 15.66 -0.74 -13.71
N LEU A 196 14.41 -1.18 -13.96
CA LEU A 196 14.03 -2.59 -13.85
C LEU A 196 14.91 -3.55 -14.67
N PRO A 197 15.34 -3.22 -15.90
CA PRO A 197 16.28 -4.08 -16.63
C PRO A 197 17.61 -4.34 -15.90
N SER A 198 18.08 -3.39 -15.08
CA SER A 198 19.32 -3.54 -14.30
C SER A 198 19.18 -4.53 -13.13
N ILE A 199 17.94 -4.80 -12.71
CA ILE A 199 17.63 -5.78 -11.66
C ILE A 199 16.83 -6.97 -12.21
N ARG A 200 16.98 -7.27 -13.50
CA ARG A 200 16.23 -8.37 -14.13
C ARG A 200 16.44 -9.70 -13.42
N TYR A 201 17.65 -9.98 -12.98
CA TYR A 201 17.99 -11.24 -12.31
C TYR A 201 17.70 -11.18 -10.81
N PRO A 202 17.29 -12.30 -10.17
CA PRO A 202 17.09 -12.35 -8.74
C PRO A 202 18.37 -11.99 -7.97
N ASN A 203 18.20 -11.38 -6.80
CA ASN A 203 19.26 -10.88 -5.92
C ASN A 203 20.13 -9.75 -6.50
N THR A 204 19.69 -9.11 -7.58
CA THR A 204 20.32 -7.88 -8.09
C THR A 204 19.60 -6.64 -7.56
N SER A 205 20.33 -5.54 -7.39
CA SER A 205 19.80 -4.32 -6.81
C SER A 205 20.43 -3.06 -7.39
N VAL A 206 19.73 -1.94 -7.25
CA VAL A 206 20.19 -0.58 -7.55
C VAL A 206 19.83 0.37 -6.42
N SER A 207 20.66 1.39 -6.21
CA SER A 207 20.38 2.44 -5.22
C SER A 207 19.66 3.62 -5.86
N LEU A 208 18.71 4.19 -5.12
CA LEU A 208 17.87 5.31 -5.49
C LEU A 208 17.79 6.33 -4.36
N THR A 209 17.43 7.57 -4.68
CA THR A 209 16.95 8.51 -3.67
C THR A 209 15.49 8.17 -3.30
N ALA A 210 15.04 8.66 -2.15
CA ALA A 210 13.62 8.54 -1.80
C ALA A 210 12.71 9.18 -2.86
N ARG A 211 13.10 10.33 -3.40
CA ARG A 211 12.33 11.01 -4.46
C ARG A 211 12.23 10.20 -5.74
N ASP A 212 13.33 9.61 -6.20
CA ASP A 212 13.33 8.79 -7.43
C ASP A 212 12.45 7.54 -7.32
N SER A 213 12.21 7.08 -6.09
CA SER A 213 11.49 5.83 -5.81
C SER A 213 10.08 6.02 -5.26
N LEU A 214 9.78 7.10 -4.55
CA LEU A 214 8.56 7.27 -3.76
C LEU A 214 7.79 8.58 -4.05
N ASP A 215 8.25 9.47 -4.97
CA ASP A 215 7.57 10.76 -5.25
C ASP A 215 6.13 10.58 -5.76
N TRP A 216 5.85 9.48 -6.44
CA TRP A 216 4.51 9.09 -6.87
C TRP A 216 3.54 8.86 -5.70
N PHE A 217 4.04 8.55 -4.50
CA PHE A 217 3.20 8.31 -3.34
C PHE A 217 2.43 9.56 -2.91
N ALA A 218 2.98 10.75 -3.12
CA ALA A 218 2.32 12.02 -2.81
C ALA A 218 1.00 12.23 -3.58
N ASP A 219 0.79 11.52 -4.68
CA ASP A 219 -0.43 11.65 -5.50
C ASP A 219 -1.55 10.72 -5.05
N ILE A 220 -1.29 9.77 -4.15
CA ILE A 220 -2.22 8.70 -3.79
C ILE A 220 -2.91 8.98 -2.48
N GLY A 221 -2.17 9.51 -1.52
CA GLY A 221 -2.55 9.52 -0.12
C GLY A 221 -3.01 10.88 0.35
N GLU A 222 -4.33 11.07 0.44
CA GLU A 222 -4.87 12.02 1.40
C GLU A 222 -4.78 11.40 2.80
N PRO A 223 -4.60 12.20 3.88
CA PRO A 223 -4.52 11.69 5.26
C PRO A 223 -5.81 11.01 5.74
N THR A 224 -6.85 11.03 4.93
CA THR A 224 -8.17 10.42 5.09
C THR A 224 -8.54 9.64 3.82
N ASN A 225 -9.78 9.19 3.68
CA ASN A 225 -10.30 8.48 2.48
C ASN A 225 -9.62 7.14 2.18
N TYR A 226 -9.34 6.36 3.22
CA TYR A 226 -8.79 5.01 3.13
C TYR A 226 -9.67 4.00 3.89
N PHE A 227 -9.54 2.73 3.52
CA PHE A 227 -10.09 1.63 4.31
C PHE A 227 -9.06 1.14 5.32
N THR A 228 -9.54 0.66 6.47
CA THR A 228 -8.71 -0.05 7.43
C THR A 228 -9.43 -1.26 7.99
N TYR A 229 -8.69 -2.34 8.20
CA TYR A 229 -9.18 -3.58 8.81
C TYR A 229 -8.00 -4.37 9.42
N PRO A 230 -8.25 -5.20 10.46
CA PRO A 230 -7.25 -6.12 11.01
C PRO A 230 -7.08 -7.34 10.10
N GLY A 231 -5.85 -7.68 9.75
CA GLY A 231 -5.56 -8.78 8.85
C GLY A 231 -4.22 -9.44 9.08
N SER A 232 -3.73 -10.14 8.05
CA SER A 232 -2.47 -10.88 8.07
C SER A 232 -1.47 -10.35 7.05
N LEU A 233 -0.22 -10.77 7.17
CA LEU A 233 0.70 -10.77 6.04
C LEU A 233 0.13 -11.63 4.90
N THR A 234 0.40 -11.24 3.64
CA THR A 234 0.02 -12.00 2.44
C THR A 234 1.11 -12.98 1.98
N THR A 235 2.26 -12.96 2.67
CA THR A 235 3.39 -13.87 2.49
C THR A 235 3.53 -14.79 3.71
N ALA A 236 4.12 -15.97 3.52
CA ALA A 236 4.37 -16.89 4.63
C ALA A 236 5.23 -16.21 5.73
N PRO A 237 4.91 -16.40 7.01
CA PRO A 237 3.97 -17.38 7.59
C PRO A 237 2.51 -16.91 7.72
N PHE A 238 2.09 -15.81 7.05
CA PHE A 238 0.72 -15.29 7.06
C PHE A 238 0.24 -14.84 8.44
N THR A 239 1.13 -14.26 9.23
CA THR A 239 0.89 -13.81 10.61
C THR A 239 -0.23 -12.77 10.69
N GLU A 240 -1.18 -12.99 11.61
CA GLU A 240 -2.41 -12.18 11.76
C GLU A 240 -2.21 -11.01 12.74
N ASN A 241 -1.37 -10.05 12.40
CA ASN A 241 -0.97 -8.94 13.26
C ASN A 241 -0.84 -7.62 12.49
N VAL A 242 -1.59 -7.46 11.39
CA VAL A 242 -1.44 -6.33 10.47
C VAL A 242 -2.62 -5.38 10.57
N PHE A 243 -2.36 -4.10 10.82
CA PHE A 243 -3.28 -3.01 10.51
C PHE A 243 -3.17 -2.66 9.03
N TRP A 244 -4.14 -3.07 8.24
CA TRP A 244 -4.22 -2.68 6.84
C TRP A 244 -4.79 -1.28 6.70
N ILE A 245 -4.13 -0.45 5.89
CA ILE A 245 -4.53 0.90 5.50
C ILE A 245 -4.54 0.92 3.97
N ILE A 246 -5.70 1.02 3.34
CA ILE A 246 -5.85 0.78 1.91
C ILE A 246 -6.47 1.99 1.23
N TYR A 247 -5.70 2.64 0.37
CA TYR A 247 -6.17 3.72 -0.49
C TYR A 247 -6.90 3.14 -1.70
N PRO A 248 -8.23 3.32 -1.79
CA PRO A 248 -9.02 2.66 -2.85
C PRO A 248 -8.85 3.30 -4.22
N ARG A 249 -8.40 4.57 -4.30
CA ARG A 249 -8.19 5.29 -5.55
C ARG A 249 -6.89 4.82 -6.20
N PRO A 250 -6.94 4.19 -7.40
CA PRO A 250 -5.72 3.76 -8.06
C PRO A 250 -4.99 4.93 -8.71
N MET A 251 -3.65 4.87 -8.76
CA MET A 251 -2.88 5.63 -9.72
C MET A 251 -3.05 5.06 -11.13
N PHE A 252 -2.73 5.86 -12.15
CA PHE A 252 -2.70 5.40 -13.53
C PHE A 252 -1.26 5.07 -13.95
N VAL A 253 -1.12 3.97 -14.67
CA VAL A 253 0.13 3.51 -15.28
C VAL A 253 -0.16 2.96 -16.67
N SER A 254 0.83 2.85 -17.55
CA SER A 254 0.60 2.17 -18.83
C SER A 254 0.78 0.66 -18.69
N SER A 255 0.15 -0.10 -19.61
CA SER A 255 0.40 -1.54 -19.74
C SER A 255 1.88 -1.85 -20.02
N ARG A 256 2.60 -0.94 -20.72
CA ARG A 256 4.05 -1.03 -20.93
C ARG A 256 4.82 -1.01 -19.60
N GLN A 257 4.44 -0.10 -18.70
CA GLN A 257 5.08 0.02 -17.39
C GLN A 257 4.79 -1.21 -16.51
N VAL A 258 3.59 -1.77 -16.59
CA VAL A 258 3.26 -3.02 -15.88
C VAL A 258 4.05 -4.20 -16.47
N GLU A 259 4.17 -4.29 -17.80
CA GLU A 259 4.93 -5.37 -18.45
C GLU A 259 6.41 -5.36 -18.06
N ALA A 260 6.98 -4.21 -17.73
CA ALA A 260 8.36 -4.12 -17.27
C ALA A 260 8.61 -4.93 -15.96
N PHE A 261 7.62 -5.01 -15.07
CA PHE A 261 7.70 -5.88 -13.88
C PHE A 261 7.62 -7.37 -14.25
N ARG A 262 6.75 -7.74 -15.20
CA ARG A 262 6.58 -9.13 -15.66
C ARG A 262 7.81 -9.70 -16.31
N ASN A 263 8.68 -8.86 -16.87
CA ASN A 263 9.94 -9.24 -17.53
C ASN A 263 11.08 -9.54 -16.53
N LEU A 264 10.88 -9.34 -15.26
CA LEU A 264 11.84 -9.73 -14.22
C LEU A 264 11.86 -11.25 -14.07
N LEU A 265 13.01 -11.79 -13.75
CA LEU A 265 13.17 -13.23 -13.55
C LEU A 265 12.93 -13.61 -12.09
N SER A 266 12.27 -14.75 -11.91
CA SER A 266 12.08 -15.40 -10.62
C SER A 266 13.36 -16.13 -10.18
N ASN A 267 13.33 -16.72 -8.98
CA ASN A 267 14.41 -17.59 -8.48
C ASN A 267 14.66 -18.82 -9.38
N GLU A 268 13.66 -19.21 -10.17
CA GLU A 268 13.78 -20.30 -11.16
C GLU A 268 14.32 -19.83 -12.52
N LEU A 269 14.71 -18.55 -12.61
CA LEU A 269 15.21 -17.89 -13.84
C LEU A 269 14.21 -17.89 -15.00
N VAL A 270 12.92 -17.92 -14.70
CA VAL A 270 11.82 -17.71 -15.64
C VAL A 270 11.14 -16.38 -15.35
N GLU A 271 10.43 -15.82 -16.32
CA GLU A 271 9.69 -14.56 -16.13
C GLU A 271 8.70 -14.67 -14.98
N ASN A 272 8.79 -13.74 -14.04
CA ASN A 272 7.88 -13.65 -12.90
C ASN A 272 6.59 -12.93 -13.29
N ARG A 273 5.67 -13.66 -13.88
CA ARG A 273 4.44 -13.08 -14.44
C ARG A 273 3.32 -12.91 -13.43
N VAL A 274 3.41 -13.51 -12.24
CA VAL A 274 2.39 -13.41 -11.19
C VAL A 274 2.99 -13.69 -9.81
N ASN A 275 2.68 -12.83 -8.84
CA ASN A 275 3.10 -12.99 -7.45
C ASN A 275 2.02 -12.60 -6.44
N ALA A 276 0.75 -12.59 -6.85
CA ALA A 276 -0.38 -12.19 -6.02
C ALA A 276 -1.07 -13.38 -5.36
N ARG A 277 -1.33 -13.29 -4.05
CA ARG A 277 -2.14 -14.25 -3.28
C ARG A 277 -3.62 -14.14 -3.64
N THR A 278 -4.37 -15.23 -3.54
CA THR A 278 -5.82 -15.25 -3.71
C THR A 278 -6.54 -14.61 -2.52
N VAL A 279 -7.71 -14.01 -2.81
CA VAL A 279 -8.59 -13.41 -1.79
C VAL A 279 -9.03 -14.43 -0.77
N GLN A 280 -9.02 -14.04 0.50
CA GLN A 280 -9.41 -14.81 1.67
C GLN A 280 -10.81 -14.42 2.17
N PRO A 281 -11.50 -15.26 2.94
CA PRO A 281 -12.79 -14.95 3.52
C PRO A 281 -12.73 -13.69 4.40
N PHE A 282 -13.76 -12.85 4.33
CA PHE A 282 -13.85 -11.64 5.15
C PHE A 282 -14.08 -11.94 6.64
N ASN A 283 -14.86 -12.98 6.96
CA ASN A 283 -15.11 -13.47 8.32
C ASN A 283 -15.65 -12.41 9.30
N ASP A 284 -16.55 -11.52 8.83
CA ASP A 284 -17.27 -10.49 9.59
C ASP A 284 -16.38 -9.57 10.46
N ARG A 285 -15.09 -9.46 10.14
CA ARG A 285 -14.20 -8.54 10.85
C ARG A 285 -14.56 -7.06 10.59
N PRO A 286 -14.18 -6.14 11.48
CA PRO A 286 -14.47 -4.72 11.27
C PRO A 286 -13.77 -4.21 10.00
N LEU A 287 -14.53 -3.58 9.11
CA LEU A 287 -14.04 -2.81 7.98
C LEU A 287 -14.48 -1.37 8.16
N ILE A 288 -13.53 -0.47 8.25
CA ILE A 288 -13.76 0.96 8.47
C ILE A 288 -13.32 1.72 7.22
N TYR A 289 -14.12 2.70 6.81
CA TYR A 289 -13.74 3.72 5.85
C TYR A 289 -13.55 5.05 6.59
N SER A 290 -12.32 5.55 6.62
CA SER A 290 -11.97 6.85 7.19
C SER A 290 -12.43 7.97 6.27
N VAL A 291 -13.16 8.95 6.79
CA VAL A 291 -13.67 10.13 6.06
C VAL A 291 -13.13 11.41 6.64
#